data_bb6fcdd0b9432e34077e9c21a99eb704
#
_entry.id   bb6fcdd0b9432e34077e9c21a99eb704
#
_cell.length_a   1.000
_cell.length_b   1.000
_cell.length_c   1.000
_cell.angle_alpha   90.00
_cell.angle_beta   90.00
_cell.angle_gamma   90.00
#
_symmetry.space_group_name_H-M   'P 1'
#
loop_
_entity.id
_entity.type
_entity.pdbx_description
1 polymer ?
#
loop_
_entity_poly.entity_id
_entity_poly.type
_entity_poly.pdbx_seq_one_letter_code
_entity_poly.pdbx_strand_id
1 'polypeptide(L)'
;MSQVVLTIGGSDSGGGAGIQADIKTFSILGLHGTCAITAITAQNTLGVQRIYGLPPEIVLAQLKSITDDFSVAFAKTGMLHSSEIVVAVADHLNMAGIPFVLDPVIEAEAGGRLLRPEAVEALKAHLIPLARVVTPNIFEAQALTNIPVRDRESACLAAQKIMEMGPGAVIIKGGHLDCTDLLVVEGESILLPGQRLAGENHGVGCTYSAALTSFLALGDSLKEAARKAKRFAEQALSGSMQVGKGVGPVSQAAYVRQAGQHASSWQP
;
A
#
# COMPACT_ATOMS: atom_id res chain seq x y z
N MET A 1 15.42 19.58 4.80
CA MET A 1 15.30 18.46 5.75
C MET A 1 14.63 17.29 5.02
N SER A 2 15.08 16.05 5.28
CA SER A 2 14.41 14.86 4.73
C SER A 2 12.99 14.78 5.31
N GLN A 3 11.99 14.51 4.47
CA GLN A 3 10.62 14.34 4.95
C GLN A 3 10.48 12.97 5.61
N VAL A 4 9.68 12.91 6.69
CA VAL A 4 9.39 11.69 7.43
C VAL A 4 8.05 11.13 6.99
N VAL A 5 8.01 9.84 6.72
CA VAL A 5 6.80 9.07 6.38
C VAL A 5 6.67 7.88 7.33
N LEU A 6 5.43 7.47 7.59
CA LEU A 6 5.11 6.39 8.52
C LEU A 6 4.42 5.25 7.78
N THR A 7 4.91 4.02 7.95
CA THR A 7 4.13 2.82 7.61
C THR A 7 3.56 2.16 8.86
N ILE A 8 2.30 1.74 8.78
CA ILE A 8 1.57 1.03 9.83
C ILE A 8 1.10 -0.29 9.23
N GLY A 9 1.68 -1.41 9.64
CA GLY A 9 1.35 -2.67 9.00
C GLY A 9 2.06 -3.89 9.58
N GLY A 10 1.81 -5.04 8.97
CA GLY A 10 2.45 -6.29 9.33
C GLY A 10 3.90 -6.38 8.88
N SER A 11 4.70 -7.10 9.66
CA SER A 11 6.10 -7.41 9.35
C SER A 11 6.20 -8.72 8.59
N ASP A 12 6.73 -8.72 7.38
CA ASP A 12 7.04 -9.90 6.57
C ASP A 12 8.49 -10.35 6.81
N SER A 13 8.68 -11.49 7.47
CA SER A 13 10.01 -12.05 7.75
C SER A 13 10.79 -12.43 6.47
N GLY A 14 10.10 -12.69 5.36
CA GLY A 14 10.70 -12.90 4.03
C GLY A 14 11.18 -11.61 3.37
N GLY A 15 10.75 -10.46 3.88
CA GLY A 15 11.20 -9.13 3.45
C GLY A 15 10.68 -8.68 2.09
N GLY A 16 9.72 -9.39 1.50
CA GLY A 16 9.17 -9.08 0.16
C GLY A 16 8.00 -8.11 0.18
N ALA A 17 7.21 -8.13 1.27
CA ALA A 17 6.01 -7.31 1.44
C ALA A 17 6.00 -6.58 2.78
N GLY A 18 4.83 -6.13 3.24
CA GLY A 18 4.62 -5.49 4.52
C GLY A 18 5.48 -4.25 4.73
N ILE A 19 5.77 -3.94 5.99
CA ILE A 19 6.59 -2.77 6.36
C ILE A 19 7.99 -2.80 5.73
N GLN A 20 8.53 -3.99 5.45
CA GLN A 20 9.84 -4.11 4.82
C GLN A 20 9.85 -3.59 3.37
N ALA A 21 8.82 -3.89 2.60
CA ALA A 21 8.66 -3.34 1.25
C ALA A 21 8.44 -1.81 1.30
N ASP A 22 7.67 -1.34 2.28
CA ASP A 22 7.38 0.08 2.47
C ASP A 22 8.65 0.86 2.80
N ILE A 23 9.43 0.43 3.81
CA ILE A 23 10.69 1.08 4.21
C ILE A 23 11.71 1.08 3.06
N LYS A 24 11.84 -0.02 2.30
CA LYS A 24 12.69 -0.06 1.11
C LYS A 24 12.27 0.99 0.08
N THR A 25 10.95 1.11 -0.16
CA THR A 25 10.39 2.10 -1.10
C THR A 25 10.68 3.53 -0.65
N PHE A 26 10.42 3.84 0.63
CA PHE A 26 10.69 5.15 1.22
C PHE A 26 12.16 5.53 1.11
N SER A 27 13.06 4.61 1.46
CA SER A 27 14.52 4.83 1.40
C SER A 27 15.01 5.10 -0.02
N ILE A 28 14.50 4.34 -1.01
CA ILE A 28 14.87 4.54 -2.42
C ILE A 28 14.39 5.89 -2.95
N LEU A 29 13.25 6.39 -2.48
CA LEU A 29 12.70 7.68 -2.85
C LEU A 29 13.25 8.85 -2.00
N GLY A 30 14.25 8.58 -1.14
CA GLY A 30 14.96 9.61 -0.38
C GLY A 30 14.23 10.11 0.87
N LEU A 31 13.26 9.37 1.38
CA LEU A 31 12.48 9.70 2.56
C LEU A 31 12.99 8.95 3.80
N HIS A 32 12.83 9.55 4.98
CA HIS A 32 13.03 8.84 6.24
C HIS A 32 11.76 8.05 6.60
N GLY A 33 11.82 6.74 6.47
CA GLY A 33 10.70 5.84 6.78
C GLY A 33 10.71 5.42 8.26
N THR A 34 9.62 5.70 8.96
CA THR A 34 9.32 5.14 10.30
C THR A 34 8.27 4.04 10.18
N CYS A 35 8.14 3.17 11.19
CA CYS A 35 7.16 2.09 11.14
C CYS A 35 6.52 1.79 12.50
N ALA A 36 5.22 1.46 12.48
CA ALA A 36 4.50 0.85 13.58
C ALA A 36 4.02 -0.54 13.14
N ILE A 37 4.48 -1.57 13.85
CA ILE A 37 4.18 -2.97 13.54
C ILE A 37 2.83 -3.34 14.17
N THR A 38 1.92 -3.91 13.37
CA THR A 38 0.60 -4.38 13.82
C THR A 38 0.55 -5.88 14.04
N ALA A 39 1.35 -6.63 13.27
CA ALA A 39 1.47 -8.08 13.37
C ALA A 39 2.84 -8.53 12.88
N ILE A 40 3.29 -9.67 13.38
CA ILE A 40 4.50 -10.34 12.92
C ILE A 40 4.07 -11.60 12.17
N THR A 41 4.62 -11.83 10.99
CA THR A 41 4.39 -13.08 10.25
C THR A 41 5.66 -13.94 10.24
N ALA A 42 5.50 -15.25 10.40
CA ALA A 42 6.47 -16.22 9.94
C ALA A 42 6.12 -16.52 8.48
N GLN A 43 6.84 -15.89 7.56
CA GLN A 43 6.53 -15.87 6.14
C GLN A 43 7.79 -16.00 5.31
N ASN A 44 7.68 -16.67 4.18
CA ASN A 44 8.73 -16.80 3.17
C ASN A 44 8.09 -16.85 1.77
N THR A 45 8.87 -17.16 0.73
CA THR A 45 8.37 -17.24 -0.65
C THR A 45 7.32 -18.31 -0.90
N LEU A 46 7.17 -19.29 -0.02
CA LEU A 46 6.15 -20.37 -0.11
C LEU A 46 4.82 -20.00 0.53
N GLY A 47 4.76 -18.88 1.30
CA GLY A 47 3.53 -18.40 1.93
C GLY A 47 3.70 -18.00 3.39
N VAL A 48 2.57 -17.78 4.06
CA VAL A 48 2.46 -17.38 5.46
C VAL A 48 2.21 -18.62 6.32
N GLN A 49 3.19 -18.99 7.17
CA GLN A 49 3.09 -20.15 8.05
C GLN A 49 2.43 -19.82 9.40
N ARG A 50 2.64 -18.59 9.92
CA ARG A 50 2.07 -18.14 11.20
C ARG A 50 1.93 -16.63 11.22
N ILE A 51 0.89 -16.14 11.91
CA ILE A 51 0.63 -14.73 12.15
C ILE A 51 0.47 -14.53 13.66
N TYR A 52 1.13 -13.51 14.19
CA TYR A 52 0.93 -13.03 15.56
C TYR A 52 0.58 -11.54 15.54
N GLY A 53 -0.71 -11.22 15.82
CA GLY A 53 -1.16 -9.84 15.97
C GLY A 53 -0.62 -9.24 17.27
N LEU A 54 -0.10 -8.03 17.21
CA LEU A 54 0.32 -7.32 18.41
C LEU A 54 -0.89 -6.80 19.19
N PRO A 55 -0.78 -6.65 20.52
CA PRO A 55 -1.78 -5.96 21.31
C PRO A 55 -1.96 -4.50 20.84
N PRO A 56 -3.20 -3.97 20.77
CA PRO A 56 -3.47 -2.60 20.31
C PRO A 56 -2.69 -1.53 21.09
N GLU A 57 -2.50 -1.73 22.38
CA GLU A 57 -1.72 -0.82 23.24
C GLU A 57 -0.25 -0.72 22.84
N ILE A 58 0.33 -1.82 22.32
CA ILE A 58 1.72 -1.82 21.80
C ILE A 58 1.78 -1.09 20.46
N VAL A 59 0.77 -1.25 19.60
CA VAL A 59 0.68 -0.49 18.34
C VAL A 59 0.56 1.00 18.62
N LEU A 60 -0.31 1.40 19.56
CA LEU A 60 -0.45 2.79 19.99
C LEU A 60 0.84 3.36 20.62
N ALA A 61 1.56 2.57 21.41
CA ALA A 61 2.82 3.00 21.99
C ALA A 61 3.87 3.33 20.92
N GLN A 62 3.95 2.50 19.84
CA GLN A 62 4.81 2.77 18.69
C GLN A 62 4.39 4.07 17.97
N LEU A 63 3.10 4.23 17.69
CA LEU A 63 2.56 5.42 17.03
C LEU A 63 2.87 6.69 17.82
N LYS A 64 2.60 6.68 19.12
CA LYS A 64 2.90 7.81 20.01
C LYS A 64 4.38 8.15 20.05
N SER A 65 5.25 7.14 20.20
CA SER A 65 6.70 7.33 20.20
C SER A 65 7.20 8.01 18.92
N ILE A 66 6.59 7.69 17.77
CA ILE A 66 6.93 8.30 16.48
C ILE A 66 6.38 9.73 16.40
N THR A 67 5.10 9.93 16.68
CA THR A 67 4.46 11.24 16.51
C THR A 67 4.85 12.27 17.56
N ASP A 68 5.35 11.85 18.71
CA ASP A 68 5.88 12.74 19.74
C ASP A 68 7.24 13.35 19.36
N ASP A 69 8.00 12.70 18.45
CA ASP A 69 9.36 13.13 18.05
C ASP A 69 9.44 13.61 16.59
N PHE A 70 8.73 12.93 15.67
CA PHE A 70 8.82 13.19 14.24
C PHE A 70 7.61 13.97 13.69
N SER A 71 7.88 14.96 12.85
CA SER A 71 6.85 15.58 12.02
C SER A 71 6.55 14.69 10.81
N VAL A 72 5.58 13.77 10.94
CA VAL A 72 5.19 12.85 9.89
C VAL A 72 4.39 13.58 8.81
N ALA A 73 4.94 13.64 7.58
CA ALA A 73 4.30 14.31 6.45
C ALA A 73 3.12 13.52 5.88
N PHE A 74 3.25 12.21 5.84
CA PHE A 74 2.22 11.29 5.31
C PHE A 74 2.38 9.91 5.93
N ALA A 75 1.28 9.17 6.08
CA ALA A 75 1.32 7.78 6.52
C ALA A 75 0.77 6.82 5.45
N LYS A 76 1.12 5.56 5.57
CA LYS A 76 0.50 4.44 4.84
C LYS A 76 0.03 3.40 5.85
N THR A 77 -1.19 2.91 5.69
CA THR A 77 -1.64 1.72 6.42
C THR A 77 -1.70 0.53 5.48
N GLY A 78 -1.29 -0.64 5.98
CA GLY A 78 -1.39 -1.92 5.29
C GLY A 78 -2.20 -2.93 6.11
N MET A 79 -1.63 -4.13 6.36
CA MET A 79 -2.27 -5.16 7.18
C MET A 79 -2.46 -4.69 8.63
N LEU A 80 -3.69 -4.59 9.11
CA LEU A 80 -4.02 -4.14 10.48
C LEU A 80 -4.49 -5.27 11.41
N HIS A 81 -4.72 -6.47 10.88
CA HIS A 81 -5.00 -7.71 11.58
C HIS A 81 -6.36 -7.78 12.30
N SER A 82 -6.71 -6.85 13.20
CA SER A 82 -7.94 -6.89 14.02
C SER A 82 -8.69 -5.56 14.04
N SER A 83 -9.98 -5.62 14.41
CA SER A 83 -10.84 -4.45 14.53
C SER A 83 -10.34 -3.45 15.57
N GLU A 84 -9.80 -3.93 16.69
CA GLU A 84 -9.28 -3.08 17.77
C GLU A 84 -8.06 -2.27 17.28
N ILE A 85 -7.18 -2.89 16.49
CA ILE A 85 -6.03 -2.18 15.89
C ILE A 85 -6.52 -1.16 14.85
N VAL A 86 -7.52 -1.52 14.02
CA VAL A 86 -8.11 -0.58 13.04
C VAL A 86 -8.63 0.67 13.72
N VAL A 87 -9.43 0.51 14.79
CA VAL A 87 -9.98 1.66 15.54
C VAL A 87 -8.85 2.48 16.18
N ALA A 88 -7.90 1.82 16.86
CA ALA A 88 -6.79 2.50 17.51
C ALA A 88 -5.94 3.32 16.54
N VAL A 89 -5.67 2.79 15.34
CA VAL A 89 -4.91 3.47 14.28
C VAL A 89 -5.72 4.64 13.70
N ALA A 90 -7.03 4.44 13.45
CA ALA A 90 -7.91 5.48 12.93
C ALA A 90 -7.97 6.68 13.87
N ASP A 91 -8.21 6.43 15.16
CA ASP A 91 -8.28 7.47 16.19
C ASP A 91 -6.96 8.24 16.30
N HIS A 92 -5.83 7.52 16.32
CA HIS A 92 -4.51 8.14 16.41
C HIS A 92 -4.19 9.03 15.20
N LEU A 93 -4.39 8.52 13.97
CA LEU A 93 -4.12 9.29 12.75
C LEU A 93 -5.02 10.52 12.65
N ASN A 94 -6.30 10.39 13.03
CA ASN A 94 -7.24 11.50 13.04
C ASN A 94 -6.84 12.57 14.07
N MET A 95 -6.50 12.17 15.30
CA MET A 95 -6.05 13.10 16.36
C MET A 95 -4.74 13.81 15.99
N ALA A 96 -3.81 13.11 15.35
CA ALA A 96 -2.53 13.67 14.92
C ALA A 96 -2.65 14.49 13.63
N GLY A 97 -3.80 14.47 12.94
CA GLY A 97 -4.01 15.16 11.66
C GLY A 97 -3.10 14.68 10.53
N ILE A 98 -2.65 13.41 10.58
CA ILE A 98 -1.72 12.86 9.60
C ILE A 98 -2.51 12.31 8.41
N PRO A 99 -2.34 12.86 7.19
CA PRO A 99 -2.94 12.31 6.00
C PRO A 99 -2.33 10.95 5.66
N PHE A 100 -3.15 10.02 5.14
CA PHE A 100 -2.65 8.68 4.86
C PHE A 100 -3.25 8.01 3.61
N VAL A 101 -2.48 7.08 3.06
CA VAL A 101 -2.90 6.12 2.05
C VAL A 101 -3.31 4.83 2.76
N LEU A 102 -4.52 4.36 2.51
CA LEU A 102 -5.01 3.08 3.00
C LEU A 102 -4.87 2.01 1.92
N ASP A 103 -3.97 1.05 2.12
CA ASP A 103 -3.92 -0.20 1.36
C ASP A 103 -4.72 -1.25 2.15
N PRO A 104 -5.94 -1.62 1.73
CA PRO A 104 -6.86 -2.42 2.54
C PRO A 104 -6.53 -3.91 2.42
N VAL A 105 -5.34 -4.31 2.89
CA VAL A 105 -4.81 -5.67 2.79
C VAL A 105 -5.69 -6.64 3.56
N ILE A 106 -6.51 -7.42 2.84
CA ILE A 106 -7.43 -8.42 3.41
C ILE A 106 -6.81 -9.83 3.34
N GLU A 107 -6.18 -10.16 2.21
CA GLU A 107 -5.57 -11.46 1.97
C GLU A 107 -4.13 -11.31 1.46
N ALA A 108 -3.28 -12.30 1.75
CA ALA A 108 -1.93 -12.34 1.19
C ALA A 108 -1.98 -12.83 -0.26
N GLU A 109 -1.13 -12.27 -1.14
CA GLU A 109 -0.99 -12.76 -2.53
C GLU A 109 -0.57 -14.24 -2.58
N ALA A 110 0.25 -14.69 -1.63
CA ALA A 110 0.66 -16.08 -1.47
C ALA A 110 -0.42 -16.98 -0.84
N GLY A 111 -1.65 -16.47 -0.65
CA GLY A 111 -2.76 -17.13 0.03
C GLY A 111 -2.72 -16.95 1.56
N GLY A 112 -3.90 -16.98 2.15
CA GLY A 112 -4.11 -16.82 3.59
C GLY A 112 -4.73 -15.46 3.96
N ARG A 113 -5.73 -15.53 4.84
CA ARG A 113 -6.44 -14.35 5.32
C ARG A 113 -5.59 -13.61 6.34
N LEU A 114 -5.32 -12.35 6.08
CA LEU A 114 -4.51 -11.46 6.91
C LEU A 114 -5.34 -10.57 7.83
N LEU A 115 -6.53 -10.18 7.37
CA LEU A 115 -7.48 -9.37 8.12
C LEU A 115 -8.67 -10.23 8.57
N ARG A 116 -9.05 -10.15 9.85
CA ARG A 116 -10.20 -10.86 10.37
C ARG A 116 -11.50 -10.32 9.75
N PRO A 117 -12.58 -11.15 9.59
CA PRO A 117 -13.82 -10.72 8.96
C PRO A 117 -14.42 -9.46 9.58
N GLU A 118 -14.45 -9.41 10.91
CA GLU A 118 -14.97 -8.28 11.69
C GLU A 118 -14.17 -6.99 11.50
N ALA A 119 -12.88 -7.12 11.17
CA ALA A 119 -12.02 -5.97 10.93
C ALA A 119 -12.28 -5.30 9.57
N VAL A 120 -12.91 -5.99 8.61
CA VAL A 120 -13.34 -5.37 7.34
C VAL A 120 -14.42 -4.33 7.60
N GLU A 121 -15.38 -4.63 8.49
CA GLU A 121 -16.42 -3.65 8.86
C GLU A 121 -15.83 -2.49 9.67
N ALA A 122 -14.83 -2.75 10.53
CA ALA A 122 -14.11 -1.69 11.21
C ALA A 122 -13.35 -0.78 10.25
N LEU A 123 -12.72 -1.34 9.18
CA LEU A 123 -12.10 -0.53 8.11
C LEU A 123 -13.11 0.42 7.46
N LYS A 124 -14.29 -0.11 7.09
CA LYS A 124 -15.36 0.68 6.45
C LYS A 124 -15.86 1.80 7.34
N ALA A 125 -16.05 1.51 8.63
CA ALA A 125 -16.65 2.44 9.57
C ALA A 125 -15.69 3.52 10.08
N HIS A 126 -14.42 3.19 10.28
CA HIS A 126 -13.49 4.05 11.02
C HIS A 126 -12.30 4.57 10.22
N LEU A 127 -11.77 3.78 9.29
CA LEU A 127 -10.50 4.14 8.63
C LEU A 127 -10.70 4.64 7.21
N ILE A 128 -11.55 3.99 6.39
CA ILE A 128 -11.84 4.43 5.02
C ILE A 128 -12.33 5.89 4.96
N PRO A 129 -13.26 6.35 5.84
CA PRO A 129 -13.74 7.74 5.80
C PRO A 129 -12.66 8.79 6.02
N LEU A 130 -11.58 8.44 6.70
CA LEU A 130 -10.47 9.34 7.02
C LEU A 130 -9.33 9.30 6.00
N ALA A 131 -9.33 8.29 5.12
CA ALA A 131 -8.23 8.07 4.19
C ALA A 131 -8.16 9.17 3.12
N ARG A 132 -6.95 9.68 2.84
CA ARG A 132 -6.73 10.55 1.69
C ARG A 132 -6.92 9.79 0.39
N VAL A 133 -6.47 8.53 0.33
CA VAL A 133 -6.62 7.62 -0.80
C VAL A 133 -6.75 6.19 -0.30
N VAL A 134 -7.67 5.43 -0.89
CA VAL A 134 -7.79 3.98 -0.69
C VAL A 134 -7.32 3.26 -1.95
N THR A 135 -6.47 2.23 -1.82
CA THR A 135 -5.83 1.54 -2.97
C THR A 135 -6.16 0.05 -3.04
N PRO A 136 -7.42 -0.37 -3.17
CA PRO A 136 -7.79 -1.77 -3.26
C PRO A 136 -7.38 -2.39 -4.60
N ASN A 137 -7.01 -3.66 -4.59
CA ASN A 137 -7.09 -4.50 -5.77
C ASN A 137 -8.54 -4.92 -6.04
N ILE A 138 -8.80 -5.66 -7.13
CA ILE A 138 -10.17 -6.04 -7.51
C ILE A 138 -10.84 -6.95 -6.47
N PHE A 139 -10.09 -7.83 -5.79
CA PHE A 139 -10.62 -8.74 -4.76
C PHE A 139 -10.94 -7.97 -3.48
N GLU A 140 -10.09 -7.04 -3.10
CA GLU A 140 -10.30 -6.14 -1.98
C GLU A 140 -11.49 -5.20 -2.23
N ALA A 141 -11.60 -4.63 -3.45
CA ALA A 141 -12.75 -3.82 -3.83
C ALA A 141 -14.06 -4.61 -3.76
N GLN A 142 -14.05 -5.87 -4.23
CA GLN A 142 -15.20 -6.78 -4.11
C GLN A 142 -15.53 -7.07 -2.64
N ALA A 143 -14.54 -7.33 -1.79
CA ALA A 143 -14.76 -7.61 -0.37
C ALA A 143 -15.31 -6.38 0.38
N LEU A 144 -14.89 -5.17 0.01
CA LEU A 144 -15.38 -3.92 0.61
C LEU A 144 -16.81 -3.57 0.18
N THR A 145 -17.20 -3.89 -1.05
CA THR A 145 -18.45 -3.40 -1.66
C THR A 145 -19.51 -4.46 -1.89
N ASN A 146 -19.12 -5.75 -1.86
CA ASN A 146 -19.91 -6.90 -2.32
C ASN A 146 -20.28 -6.83 -3.82
N ILE A 147 -19.57 -6.01 -4.63
CA ILE A 147 -19.75 -5.91 -6.08
C ILE A 147 -18.67 -6.79 -6.73
N PRO A 148 -19.03 -7.82 -7.52
CA PRO A 148 -18.05 -8.59 -8.29
C PRO A 148 -17.36 -7.71 -9.33
N VAL A 149 -16.03 -7.57 -9.25
CA VAL A 149 -15.25 -6.74 -10.18
C VAL A 149 -14.65 -7.65 -11.26
N ARG A 150 -15.20 -7.59 -12.48
CA ARG A 150 -14.81 -8.45 -13.61
C ARG A 150 -14.31 -7.66 -14.82
N ASP A 151 -14.64 -6.39 -14.88
CA ASP A 151 -14.36 -5.47 -15.97
C ASP A 151 -14.26 -4.03 -15.45
N ARG A 152 -14.06 -3.10 -16.37
CA ARG A 152 -13.89 -1.69 -16.05
C ARG A 152 -15.19 -1.06 -15.52
N GLU A 153 -16.33 -1.47 -16.00
CA GLU A 153 -17.63 -0.94 -15.57
C GLU A 153 -17.90 -1.32 -14.10
N SER A 154 -17.76 -2.60 -13.76
CA SER A 154 -17.90 -3.06 -12.38
C SER A 154 -16.82 -2.50 -11.46
N ALA A 155 -15.61 -2.21 -11.97
CA ALA A 155 -14.59 -1.50 -11.19
C ALA A 155 -15.01 -0.05 -10.89
N CYS A 156 -15.62 0.66 -11.85
CA CYS A 156 -16.17 2.00 -11.62
C CYS A 156 -17.28 1.99 -10.56
N LEU A 157 -18.19 1.03 -10.63
CA LEU A 157 -19.25 0.87 -9.62
C LEU A 157 -18.70 0.59 -8.22
N ALA A 158 -17.71 -0.31 -8.12
CA ALA A 158 -17.05 -0.59 -6.85
C ALA A 158 -16.31 0.64 -6.31
N ALA A 159 -15.60 1.39 -7.16
CA ALA A 159 -14.90 2.60 -6.75
C ALA A 159 -15.89 3.67 -6.25
N GLN A 160 -17.02 3.89 -6.93
CA GLN A 160 -18.07 4.81 -6.49
C GLN A 160 -18.63 4.40 -5.12
N LYS A 161 -18.87 3.09 -4.95
CA LYS A 161 -19.36 2.56 -3.66
C LYS A 161 -18.36 2.76 -2.50
N ILE A 162 -17.06 2.68 -2.78
CA ILE A 162 -16.03 3.01 -1.79
C ILE A 162 -15.99 4.53 -1.55
N MET A 163 -16.13 5.37 -2.60
CA MET A 163 -16.21 6.83 -2.43
C MET A 163 -17.37 7.28 -1.55
N GLU A 164 -18.52 6.57 -1.58
CA GLU A 164 -19.66 6.82 -0.69
C GLU A 164 -19.33 6.61 0.80
N MET A 165 -18.26 5.87 1.12
CA MET A 165 -17.78 5.70 2.50
C MET A 165 -16.97 6.90 3.00
N GLY A 166 -16.64 7.89 2.14
CA GLY A 166 -16.07 9.19 2.54
C GLY A 166 -14.58 9.42 2.29
N PRO A 167 -13.79 8.52 1.67
CA PRO A 167 -12.38 8.80 1.42
C PRO A 167 -12.19 9.95 0.42
N GLY A 168 -11.01 10.57 0.41
CA GLY A 168 -10.69 11.63 -0.54
C GLY A 168 -10.55 11.13 -1.99
N ALA A 169 -10.16 9.88 -2.19
CA ALA A 169 -10.03 9.25 -3.51
C ALA A 169 -9.95 7.72 -3.40
N VAL A 170 -10.17 7.04 -4.52
CA VAL A 170 -10.03 5.58 -4.65
C VAL A 170 -9.18 5.26 -5.87
N ILE A 171 -8.22 4.35 -5.72
CA ILE A 171 -7.49 3.76 -6.84
C ILE A 171 -7.73 2.26 -6.84
N ILE A 172 -8.53 1.75 -7.79
CA ILE A 172 -8.65 0.30 -7.99
C ILE A 172 -7.47 -0.17 -8.85
N LYS A 173 -6.64 -1.04 -8.29
CA LYS A 173 -5.48 -1.62 -8.96
C LYS A 173 -5.93 -2.66 -10.00
N GLY A 174 -5.62 -2.43 -11.28
CA GLY A 174 -6.09 -3.24 -12.41
C GLY A 174 -5.19 -4.42 -12.78
N GLY A 175 -4.23 -4.80 -11.95
CA GLY A 175 -3.24 -5.84 -12.28
C GLY A 175 -3.83 -7.20 -12.67
N HIS A 176 -5.00 -7.53 -12.15
CA HIS A 176 -5.74 -8.78 -12.47
C HIS A 176 -6.75 -8.64 -13.62
N LEU A 177 -6.89 -7.45 -14.20
CA LEU A 177 -7.70 -7.19 -15.41
C LEU A 177 -6.79 -6.96 -16.61
N ASP A 178 -6.77 -5.72 -17.11
CA ASP A 178 -5.99 -5.26 -18.26
C ASP A 178 -4.75 -4.45 -17.88
N CYS A 179 -4.33 -4.52 -16.61
CA CYS A 179 -3.25 -3.75 -16.02
C CYS A 179 -3.49 -2.23 -15.96
N THR A 180 -4.71 -1.77 -16.25
CA THR A 180 -5.09 -0.36 -16.13
C THR A 180 -5.68 -0.10 -14.75
N ASP A 181 -5.09 0.80 -13.97
CA ASP A 181 -5.68 1.22 -12.69
C ASP A 181 -6.74 2.29 -12.95
N LEU A 182 -7.75 2.32 -12.09
CA LEU A 182 -8.83 3.30 -12.11
C LEU A 182 -8.71 4.23 -10.90
N LEU A 183 -8.37 5.49 -11.12
CA LEU A 183 -8.42 6.55 -10.10
C LEU A 183 -9.76 7.27 -10.18
N VAL A 184 -10.48 7.31 -9.06
CA VAL A 184 -11.68 8.12 -8.87
C VAL A 184 -11.40 9.19 -7.82
N VAL A 185 -11.56 10.46 -8.21
CA VAL A 185 -11.31 11.64 -7.36
C VAL A 185 -12.16 12.82 -7.84
N GLU A 186 -12.79 13.56 -6.92
CA GLU A 186 -13.57 14.76 -7.22
C GLU A 186 -14.64 14.56 -8.32
N GLY A 187 -15.25 13.37 -8.37
CA GLY A 187 -16.25 13.00 -9.37
C GLY A 187 -15.68 12.61 -10.74
N GLU A 188 -14.36 12.70 -10.94
CA GLU A 188 -13.70 12.28 -12.17
C GLU A 188 -13.20 10.83 -12.08
N SER A 189 -13.25 10.10 -13.19
CA SER A 189 -12.65 8.78 -13.37
C SER A 189 -11.49 8.86 -14.34
N ILE A 190 -10.29 8.53 -13.88
CA ILE A 190 -9.04 8.62 -14.65
C ILE A 190 -8.45 7.24 -14.80
N LEU A 191 -8.17 6.83 -16.03
CA LEU A 191 -7.49 5.58 -16.33
C LEU A 191 -5.97 5.79 -16.30
N LEU A 192 -5.28 4.93 -15.59
CA LEU A 192 -3.83 4.87 -15.51
C LEU A 192 -3.39 3.58 -16.22
N PRO A 193 -3.09 3.64 -17.53
CA PRO A 193 -2.71 2.45 -18.28
C PRO A 193 -1.38 1.89 -17.77
N GLY A 194 -1.26 0.58 -17.80
CA GLY A 194 -0.07 -0.15 -17.42
C GLY A 194 0.23 -1.28 -18.40
N GLN A 195 1.31 -2.00 -18.13
CA GLN A 195 1.74 -3.11 -18.97
C GLN A 195 1.69 -4.42 -18.18
N ARG A 196 1.31 -5.51 -18.87
CA ARG A 196 1.45 -6.84 -18.30
C ARG A 196 2.91 -7.26 -18.35
N LEU A 197 3.53 -7.30 -17.21
CA LEU A 197 4.93 -7.70 -17.06
C LEU A 197 4.98 -9.14 -16.52
N ALA A 198 5.94 -9.91 -17.06
CA ALA A 198 6.31 -11.19 -16.46
C ALA A 198 7.22 -10.91 -15.27
N GLY A 199 7.08 -11.68 -14.20
CA GLY A 199 7.92 -11.56 -13.02
C GLY A 199 7.24 -12.08 -11.76
N GLU A 200 8.02 -12.16 -10.70
CA GLU A 200 7.56 -12.50 -9.37
C GLU A 200 6.88 -11.27 -8.75
N ASN A 201 5.69 -11.42 -8.19
CA ASN A 201 4.82 -10.30 -7.84
C ASN A 201 4.70 -10.04 -6.33
N HIS A 202 5.40 -10.82 -5.48
CA HIS A 202 5.29 -10.67 -4.03
C HIS A 202 5.67 -9.25 -3.57
N GLY A 203 4.70 -8.56 -2.95
CA GLY A 203 4.87 -7.20 -2.43
C GLY A 203 4.66 -6.06 -3.42
N VAL A 204 4.19 -6.32 -4.66
CA VAL A 204 3.90 -5.26 -5.64
C VAL A 204 2.86 -4.28 -5.12
N GLY A 205 1.79 -4.75 -4.46
CA GLY A 205 0.74 -3.91 -3.88
C GLY A 205 1.26 -2.98 -2.78
N CYS A 206 2.05 -3.54 -1.83
CA CYS A 206 2.71 -2.74 -0.78
C CYS A 206 3.66 -1.71 -1.38
N THR A 207 4.46 -2.11 -2.38
CA THR A 207 5.39 -1.21 -3.08
C THR A 207 4.64 -0.06 -3.77
N TYR A 208 3.50 -0.36 -4.42
CA TYR A 208 2.65 0.66 -5.05
C TYR A 208 2.13 1.67 -4.04
N SER A 209 1.49 1.21 -2.96
CA SER A 209 0.91 2.09 -1.94
C SER A 209 1.95 2.89 -1.18
N ALA A 210 3.15 2.32 -0.93
CA ALA A 210 4.27 3.03 -0.34
C ALA A 210 4.87 4.09 -1.28
N ALA A 211 4.98 3.81 -2.57
CA ALA A 211 5.42 4.78 -3.57
C ALA A 211 4.42 5.94 -3.71
N LEU A 212 3.10 5.64 -3.72
CA LEU A 212 2.06 6.66 -3.71
C LEU A 212 2.17 7.58 -2.49
N THR A 213 2.32 7.00 -1.31
CA THR A 213 2.54 7.74 -0.06
C THR A 213 3.78 8.63 -0.16
N SER A 214 4.87 8.10 -0.71
CA SER A 214 6.12 8.84 -0.88
C SER A 214 5.96 10.05 -1.79
N PHE A 215 5.33 9.89 -2.96
CA PHE A 215 5.15 10.98 -3.91
C PHE A 215 4.18 12.05 -3.39
N LEU A 216 3.13 11.65 -2.64
CA LEU A 216 2.26 12.59 -1.94
C LEU A 216 3.02 13.37 -0.86
N ALA A 217 3.85 12.69 -0.07
CA ALA A 217 4.71 13.33 0.93
C ALA A 217 5.70 14.31 0.30
N LEU A 218 6.20 14.04 -0.90
CA LEU A 218 7.08 14.93 -1.67
C LEU A 218 6.35 16.13 -2.30
N GLY A 219 5.01 16.20 -2.18
CA GLY A 219 4.19 17.32 -2.64
C GLY A 219 3.61 17.16 -4.04
N ASP A 220 3.70 15.99 -4.65
CA ASP A 220 3.03 15.74 -5.93
C ASP A 220 1.50 15.82 -5.79
N SER A 221 0.82 16.28 -6.84
CA SER A 221 -0.63 16.13 -6.94
C SER A 221 -1.02 14.64 -6.95
N LEU A 222 -2.24 14.32 -6.49
CA LEU A 222 -2.69 12.92 -6.45
C LEU A 222 -2.61 12.23 -7.83
N LYS A 223 -2.99 12.93 -8.90
CA LYS A 223 -2.94 12.39 -10.27
C LYS A 223 -1.50 12.06 -10.69
N GLU A 224 -0.55 12.92 -10.33
CA GLU A 224 0.86 12.70 -10.67
C GLU A 224 1.49 11.63 -9.76
N ALA A 225 1.20 11.67 -8.46
CA ALA A 225 1.65 10.66 -7.51
C ALA A 225 1.18 9.24 -7.90
N ALA A 226 -0.08 9.10 -8.36
CA ALA A 226 -0.62 7.82 -8.81
C ALA A 226 0.10 7.30 -10.07
N ARG A 227 0.39 8.18 -11.06
CA ARG A 227 1.17 7.80 -12.26
C ARG A 227 2.59 7.37 -11.91
N LYS A 228 3.27 8.13 -11.05
CA LYS A 228 4.62 7.83 -10.59
C LYS A 228 4.66 6.53 -9.78
N ALA A 229 3.70 6.32 -8.88
CA ALA A 229 3.60 5.10 -8.08
C ALA A 229 3.39 3.85 -8.96
N LYS A 230 2.53 3.94 -9.99
CA LYS A 230 2.33 2.87 -10.95
C LYS A 230 3.63 2.54 -11.69
N ARG A 231 4.31 3.55 -12.24
CA ARG A 231 5.61 3.35 -12.91
C ARG A 231 6.64 2.74 -11.97
N PHE A 232 6.72 3.20 -10.71
CA PHE A 232 7.62 2.65 -9.71
C PHE A 232 7.35 1.17 -9.46
N ALA A 233 6.09 0.79 -9.27
CA ALA A 233 5.69 -0.60 -9.04
C ALA A 233 5.98 -1.49 -10.27
N GLU A 234 5.73 -1.01 -11.47
CA GLU A 234 6.06 -1.72 -12.71
C GLU A 234 7.58 -1.93 -12.88
N GLN A 235 8.40 -0.94 -12.56
CA GLN A 235 9.85 -1.09 -12.57
C GLN A 235 10.34 -2.04 -11.48
N ALA A 236 9.76 -1.99 -10.28
CA ALA A 236 10.07 -2.95 -9.22
C ALA A 236 9.70 -4.38 -9.63
N LEU A 237 8.55 -4.56 -10.31
CA LEU A 237 8.10 -5.86 -10.83
C LEU A 237 9.04 -6.37 -11.93
N SER A 238 9.43 -5.52 -12.90
CA SER A 238 10.37 -5.90 -13.96
C SER A 238 11.75 -6.33 -13.45
N GLY A 239 12.12 -5.83 -12.27
CA GLY A 239 13.36 -6.19 -11.58
C GLY A 239 13.19 -7.28 -10.52
N SER A 240 12.05 -7.96 -10.47
CA SER A 240 11.77 -9.00 -9.47
C SER A 240 12.83 -10.09 -9.44
N MET A 241 13.02 -10.70 -8.29
CA MET A 241 14.09 -11.64 -8.04
C MET A 241 13.53 -13.01 -7.69
N GLN A 242 13.96 -14.05 -8.40
CA GLN A 242 13.68 -15.41 -8.03
C GLN A 242 14.62 -15.83 -6.88
N VAL A 243 14.15 -15.62 -5.65
CA VAL A 243 14.84 -16.03 -4.42
C VAL A 243 13.95 -16.99 -3.65
N GLY A 244 14.55 -18.01 -3.05
CA GLY A 244 13.77 -19.05 -2.37
C GLY A 244 13.14 -20.05 -3.34
N LYS A 245 12.09 -20.75 -2.89
CA LYS A 245 11.47 -21.87 -3.61
C LYS A 245 10.06 -21.57 -4.12
N GLY A 246 9.51 -20.42 -3.80
CA GLY A 246 8.17 -19.97 -4.17
C GLY A 246 8.20 -18.64 -4.90
N VAL A 247 7.13 -17.86 -4.77
CA VAL A 247 6.98 -16.54 -5.43
C VAL A 247 7.98 -15.55 -4.84
N GLY A 248 8.87 -15.04 -5.67
CA GLY A 248 9.91 -14.10 -5.27
C GLY A 248 9.40 -12.66 -5.10
N PRO A 249 10.18 -11.80 -4.40
CA PRO A 249 9.81 -10.41 -4.19
C PRO A 249 10.12 -9.52 -5.40
N VAL A 250 9.35 -8.44 -5.52
CA VAL A 250 9.70 -7.32 -6.41
C VAL A 250 10.96 -6.62 -5.92
N SER A 251 11.68 -5.95 -6.81
CA SER A 251 12.91 -5.22 -6.49
C SER A 251 12.72 -3.72 -6.57
N GLN A 252 12.50 -3.07 -5.45
CA GLN A 252 12.38 -1.61 -5.39
C GLN A 252 13.65 -0.91 -5.92
N ALA A 253 14.83 -1.54 -5.76
CA ALA A 253 16.10 -1.02 -6.26
C ALA A 253 16.20 -0.96 -7.80
N ALA A 254 15.33 -1.67 -8.53
CA ALA A 254 15.29 -1.60 -9.99
C ALA A 254 14.95 -0.20 -10.49
N TYR A 255 14.19 0.58 -9.73
CA TYR A 255 13.87 1.98 -10.03
C TYR A 255 15.12 2.84 -10.23
N VAL A 256 16.08 2.74 -9.30
CA VAL A 256 17.34 3.52 -9.36
C VAL A 256 18.27 3.00 -10.46
N ARG A 257 18.33 1.69 -10.68
CA ARG A 257 19.17 1.10 -11.73
C ARG A 257 18.76 1.56 -13.13
N GLN A 258 17.46 1.66 -13.39
CA GLN A 258 16.95 2.15 -14.69
C GLN A 258 17.19 3.65 -14.86
N ALA A 259 17.04 4.45 -13.79
CA ALA A 259 17.37 5.89 -13.83
C ALA A 259 18.86 6.13 -14.11
N GLY A 260 19.76 5.32 -13.54
CA GLY A 260 21.20 5.40 -13.77
C GLY A 260 21.63 5.00 -15.20
N GLN A 261 20.92 4.06 -15.84
CA GLN A 261 21.18 3.69 -17.24
C GLN A 261 20.84 4.81 -18.23
N HIS A 262 19.82 5.61 -17.95
CA HIS A 262 19.51 6.79 -18.76
C HIS A 262 20.50 7.95 -18.54
N ALA A 263 21.10 8.06 -17.35
CA ALA A 263 22.12 9.07 -17.08
C ALA A 263 23.48 8.74 -17.71
N SER A 264 23.85 7.47 -17.87
CA SER A 264 25.11 7.04 -18.48
C SER A 264 25.11 7.09 -20.01
N SER A 265 23.98 7.31 -20.67
CA SER A 265 23.89 7.52 -22.12
C SER A 265 24.22 8.96 -22.56
N TRP A 266 24.43 9.87 -21.60
CA TRP A 266 24.89 11.23 -21.84
C TRP A 266 26.43 11.25 -21.72
N GLN A 267 27.14 10.92 -22.80
CA GLN A 267 28.54 11.28 -22.99
C GLN A 267 28.59 12.66 -23.65
N PRO A 268 29.42 13.60 -23.15
CA PRO A 268 29.59 14.92 -23.72
C PRO A 268 30.23 14.87 -25.11
#